data_b41d11b4008f72d2ecdab999afd4ed79
#
_entry.id   b41d11b4008f72d2ecdab999afd4ed79
#
_cell.length_a   1.000
_cell.length_b   1.000
_cell.length_c   1.000
_cell.angle_alpha   90.00
_cell.angle_beta   90.00
_cell.angle_gamma   90.00
#
_symmetry.space_group_name_H-M   'P 1'
#
loop_
_entity.id
_entity.type
_entity.pdbx_description
1 polymer ?
#
loop_
_entity_poly.entity_id
_entity_poly.type
_entity_poly.pdbx_seq_one_letter_code
_entity_poly.pdbx_strand_id
1 'polypeptide(L)'
;MVKFEKKNTAPSIKVEGLDLTDKPVTIFHGKMFTPKNLTPLKDLGGEGGKCVIWGDVFFTEVKGNYRKIYTVSITDYTGSINLKIRAQEGEDCSKWENIPKGTTLLVRGDCTYDKYEHDYIVYPYDVLFVERKKREDNAPEKRVELHLHTKLSSMDASVSYTHLRAHETRGNL
;
A
#
# COMPACT_ATOMS: atom_id res chain seq x y z
N MET A 1 3.80 -1.65 -20.10
CA MET A 1 4.79 -2.46 -19.36
C MET A 1 5.97 -1.56 -19.04
N VAL A 2 6.01 -0.99 -17.83
CA VAL A 2 7.06 -0.05 -17.42
C VAL A 2 8.30 -0.88 -17.10
N LYS A 3 9.36 -0.71 -17.91
CA LYS A 3 10.68 -1.30 -17.62
C LYS A 3 11.32 -0.51 -16.48
N PHE A 4 11.27 -1.04 -15.27
CA PHE A 4 12.07 -0.52 -14.17
C PHE A 4 13.55 -0.79 -14.43
N GLU A 5 14.36 0.25 -14.48
CA GLU A 5 15.79 0.10 -14.69
C GLU A 5 16.43 -0.69 -13.53
N LYS A 6 17.26 -1.67 -13.87
CA LYS A 6 17.91 -2.63 -12.97
C LYS A 6 18.88 -2.04 -11.92
N LYS A 7 19.03 -0.73 -11.82
CA LYS A 7 20.10 -0.08 -11.01
C LYS A 7 19.81 0.06 -9.50
N ASN A 8 18.56 -0.20 -9.04
CA ASN A 8 18.16 0.08 -7.65
C ASN A 8 17.65 -1.14 -6.90
N THR A 9 18.13 -2.33 -7.22
CA THR A 9 17.70 -3.57 -6.57
C THR A 9 18.67 -3.95 -5.45
N ALA A 10 18.15 -4.12 -4.23
CA ALA A 10 18.91 -4.53 -3.04
C ALA A 10 18.51 -5.96 -2.62
N PRO A 11 19.29 -6.64 -1.78
CA PRO A 11 18.95 -7.96 -1.27
C PRO A 11 17.58 -7.93 -0.53
N SER A 12 17.00 -9.12 -0.33
CA SER A 12 15.79 -9.28 0.46
C SER A 12 15.99 -8.76 1.88
N ILE A 13 14.96 -8.15 2.46
CA ILE A 13 14.97 -7.67 3.84
C ILE A 13 13.96 -8.46 4.67
N LYS A 14 14.28 -8.65 5.94
CA LYS A 14 13.32 -9.16 6.93
C LYS A 14 12.87 -8.01 7.80
N VAL A 15 11.58 -7.89 7.99
CA VAL A 15 10.98 -6.82 8.79
C VAL A 15 10.04 -7.48 9.80
N GLU A 16 10.21 -7.16 11.07
CA GLU A 16 9.33 -7.68 12.11
C GLU A 16 7.90 -7.17 11.92
N GLY A 17 6.93 -8.08 11.97
CA GLY A 17 5.52 -7.74 11.76
C GLY A 17 5.07 -7.64 10.30
N LEU A 18 5.94 -7.94 9.32
CA LEU A 18 5.59 -7.94 7.90
C LEU A 18 6.16 -9.16 7.18
N ASP A 19 5.29 -10.07 6.74
CA ASP A 19 5.68 -11.26 6.00
C ASP A 19 6.02 -10.91 4.55
N LEU A 20 7.31 -10.77 4.29
CA LEU A 20 7.84 -10.48 2.95
C LEU A 20 8.27 -11.77 2.24
N THR A 21 8.25 -11.73 0.90
CA THR A 21 8.88 -12.75 0.07
C THR A 21 10.40 -12.57 0.10
N ASP A 22 11.15 -13.64 -0.26
CA ASP A 22 12.61 -13.57 -0.38
C ASP A 22 13.09 -12.83 -1.64
N LYS A 23 12.19 -12.14 -2.32
CA LYS A 23 12.53 -11.37 -3.52
C LYS A 23 13.32 -10.11 -3.16
N PRO A 24 14.18 -9.66 -4.09
CA PRO A 24 14.96 -8.46 -3.88
C PRO A 24 14.05 -7.23 -3.80
N VAL A 25 14.42 -6.32 -2.92
CA VAL A 25 13.72 -5.03 -2.71
C VAL A 25 14.16 -4.02 -3.75
N THR A 26 13.23 -3.25 -4.27
CA THR A 26 13.52 -2.16 -5.21
C THR A 26 13.42 -0.80 -4.51
N ILE A 27 14.47 0.00 -4.60
CA ILE A 27 14.46 1.38 -4.11
C ILE A 27 13.65 2.21 -5.10
N PHE A 28 12.50 2.72 -4.64
CA PHE A 28 11.64 3.57 -5.45
C PHE A 28 12.03 5.06 -5.32
N HIS A 29 12.31 5.50 -4.09
CA HIS A 29 12.72 6.88 -3.79
C HIS A 29 13.68 6.87 -2.60
N GLY A 30 14.64 7.80 -2.59
CA GLY A 30 15.59 7.97 -1.51
C GLY A 30 16.62 6.85 -1.39
N LYS A 31 16.86 6.37 -0.18
CA LYS A 31 17.91 5.40 0.16
C LYS A 31 17.34 4.08 0.66
N MET A 32 18.15 3.03 0.52
CA MET A 32 17.87 1.75 1.16
C MET A 32 17.87 1.89 2.68
N PHE A 33 16.89 1.28 3.33
CA PHE A 33 16.84 1.19 4.79
C PHE A 33 16.22 -0.14 5.23
N THR A 34 16.58 -0.59 6.41
CA THR A 34 15.98 -1.75 7.05
C THR A 34 15.33 -1.27 8.34
N PRO A 35 14.01 -1.31 8.47
CA PRO A 35 13.33 -0.87 9.68
C PRO A 35 13.55 -1.87 10.82
N LYS A 36 13.72 -1.36 12.02
CA LYS A 36 13.69 -2.19 13.24
C LYS A 36 12.27 -2.41 13.72
N ASN A 37 11.45 -1.37 13.64
CA ASN A 37 10.04 -1.39 14.06
C ASN A 37 9.19 -0.73 12.98
N LEU A 38 7.96 -1.22 12.84
CA LEU A 38 6.92 -0.60 12.02
C LEU A 38 5.87 0.03 12.91
N THR A 39 5.40 1.21 12.52
CA THR A 39 4.28 1.88 13.19
C THR A 39 2.99 1.51 12.45
N PRO A 40 1.99 0.89 13.09
CA PRO A 40 0.68 0.66 12.48
C PRO A 40 0.01 2.00 12.12
N LEU A 41 -0.70 2.03 10.98
CA LEU A 41 -1.32 3.30 10.52
C LEU A 41 -2.37 3.84 11.48
N LYS A 42 -3.08 2.96 12.20
CA LYS A 42 -4.03 3.37 13.25
C LYS A 42 -3.40 4.14 14.41
N ASP A 43 -2.10 3.93 14.65
CA ASP A 43 -1.37 4.54 15.76
C ASP A 43 -0.62 5.81 15.30
N LEU A 44 -0.73 6.18 14.03
CA LEU A 44 -0.21 7.44 13.51
C LEU A 44 -1.14 8.58 13.92
N GLY A 45 -0.53 9.61 14.51
CA GLY A 45 -1.27 10.78 14.98
C GLY A 45 -0.59 11.41 16.20
N GLY A 46 -1.31 12.26 16.90
CA GLY A 46 -0.80 12.94 18.09
C GLY A 46 0.23 14.02 17.77
N GLU A 47 1.46 13.88 18.26
CA GLU A 47 2.49 14.92 18.10
C GLU A 47 3.15 14.92 16.72
N GLY A 48 2.84 13.93 15.86
CA GLY A 48 3.52 13.76 14.57
C GLY A 48 4.96 13.27 14.73
N GLY A 49 5.76 13.39 13.66
CA GLY A 49 7.19 13.12 13.67
C GLY A 49 7.63 11.98 12.77
N LYS A 50 8.87 11.52 12.94
CA LYS A 50 9.45 10.48 12.09
C LYS A 50 8.75 9.15 12.29
N CYS A 51 8.32 8.54 11.19
CA CYS A 51 7.66 7.24 11.19
C CYS A 51 8.27 6.30 10.16
N VAL A 52 8.11 5.01 10.43
CA VAL A 52 8.39 3.93 9.48
C VAL A 52 7.13 3.08 9.38
N ILE A 53 6.54 3.08 8.20
CA ILE A 53 5.24 2.49 7.92
C ILE A 53 5.31 1.61 6.69
N TRP A 54 4.32 0.77 6.53
CA TRP A 54 4.09 0.04 5.29
C TRP A 54 2.62 0.14 4.89
N GLY A 55 2.33 -0.12 3.64
CA GLY A 55 0.95 -0.21 3.18
C GLY A 55 0.85 -0.59 1.71
N ASP A 56 -0.31 -1.12 1.35
CA ASP A 56 -0.67 -1.42 -0.03
C ASP A 56 -1.30 -0.17 -0.66
N VAL A 57 -0.82 0.20 -1.83
CA VAL A 57 -1.34 1.34 -2.59
C VAL A 57 -2.74 1.02 -3.11
N PHE A 58 -3.71 1.86 -2.81
CA PHE A 58 -5.07 1.72 -3.34
C PHE A 58 -5.53 2.90 -4.20
N PHE A 59 -4.89 4.07 -4.04
CA PHE A 59 -5.24 5.26 -4.82
C PHE A 59 -4.02 6.14 -5.05
N THR A 60 -3.95 6.78 -6.23
CA THR A 60 -2.94 7.79 -6.58
C THR A 60 -3.63 8.97 -7.23
N GLU A 61 -3.22 10.17 -6.90
CA GLU A 61 -3.77 11.42 -7.44
C GLU A 61 -2.66 12.45 -7.65
N VAL A 62 -2.82 13.29 -8.67
CA VAL A 62 -1.94 14.43 -8.93
C VAL A 62 -2.77 15.70 -8.97
N LYS A 63 -2.40 16.69 -8.17
CA LYS A 63 -3.04 18.00 -8.12
C LYS A 63 -2.05 19.10 -8.47
N GLY A 64 -2.56 20.17 -9.08
CA GLY A 64 -1.81 21.39 -9.40
C GLY A 64 -1.19 21.39 -10.80
N ASN A 65 -1.14 22.59 -11.41
CA ASN A 65 -0.60 22.77 -12.76
C ASN A 65 0.89 23.18 -12.74
N TYR A 66 1.28 24.11 -11.86
CA TYR A 66 2.65 24.62 -11.76
C TYR A 66 3.49 23.87 -10.71
N ARG A 67 2.92 23.63 -9.54
CA ARG A 67 3.53 22.84 -8.47
C ARG A 67 2.71 21.60 -8.28
N LYS A 68 3.10 20.54 -8.96
CA LYS A 68 2.39 19.25 -8.85
C LYS A 68 2.61 18.67 -7.46
N ILE A 69 1.50 18.26 -6.86
CA ILE A 69 1.48 17.52 -5.61
C ILE A 69 0.96 16.13 -5.96
N TYR A 70 1.79 15.13 -5.68
CA TYR A 70 1.43 13.72 -5.85
C TYR A 70 0.97 13.19 -4.51
N THR A 71 -0.21 12.59 -4.51
CA THR A 71 -0.78 11.92 -3.35
C THR A 71 -0.88 10.43 -3.64
N VAL A 72 -0.30 9.62 -2.75
CA VAL A 72 -0.38 8.17 -2.81
C VAL A 72 -1.03 7.68 -1.53
N SER A 73 -2.22 7.11 -1.64
CA SER A 73 -2.96 6.58 -0.49
C SER A 73 -2.62 5.12 -0.28
N ILE A 74 -2.20 4.78 0.93
CA ILE A 74 -1.80 3.44 1.33
C ILE A 74 -2.62 2.94 2.52
N THR A 75 -2.75 1.63 2.65
CA THR A 75 -3.41 0.97 3.78
C THR A 75 -2.61 -0.24 4.26
N ASP A 76 -2.53 -0.41 5.57
CA ASP A 76 -1.99 -1.59 6.24
C ASP A 76 -3.10 -2.50 6.80
N TYR A 77 -4.36 -2.18 6.45
CA TYR A 77 -5.61 -2.79 6.94
C TYR A 77 -5.93 -2.49 8.41
N THR A 78 -5.11 -1.73 9.13
CA THR A 78 -5.47 -1.14 10.44
C THR A 78 -5.99 0.27 10.29
N GLY A 79 -5.55 0.95 9.22
CA GLY A 79 -5.93 2.30 8.85
C GLY A 79 -5.48 2.63 7.42
N SER A 80 -5.63 3.89 7.04
CA SER A 80 -5.12 4.41 5.77
C SER A 80 -4.47 5.77 5.99
N ILE A 81 -3.50 6.13 5.13
CA ILE A 81 -2.84 7.42 5.19
C ILE A 81 -2.41 7.87 3.79
N ASN A 82 -2.33 9.18 3.61
CA ASN A 82 -1.86 9.80 2.38
C ASN A 82 -0.36 10.11 2.48
N LEU A 83 0.41 9.61 1.52
CA LEU A 83 1.77 10.07 1.27
C LEU A 83 1.69 11.27 0.35
N LYS A 84 2.29 12.38 0.75
CA LYS A 84 2.26 13.62 -0.03
C LYS A 84 3.66 14.01 -0.51
N ILE A 85 3.83 14.06 -1.81
CA ILE A 85 5.09 14.40 -2.45
C ILE A 85 4.93 15.70 -3.21
N ARG A 86 5.75 16.69 -2.87
CA ARG A 86 5.80 17.97 -3.57
C ARG A 86 6.94 17.94 -4.57
N ALA A 87 6.63 18.00 -5.86
CA ALA A 87 7.65 18.13 -6.88
C ALA A 87 8.42 19.44 -6.68
N GLN A 88 9.75 19.33 -6.60
CA GLN A 88 10.63 20.50 -6.67
C GLN A 88 10.85 20.90 -8.12
N GLU A 89 11.25 22.15 -8.35
CA GLU A 89 11.50 22.64 -9.69
C GLU A 89 12.65 21.84 -10.34
N GLY A 90 12.36 21.20 -11.49
CA GLY A 90 13.33 20.33 -12.19
C GLY A 90 13.34 18.84 -11.75
N GLU A 91 12.56 18.45 -10.74
CA GLU A 91 12.47 17.04 -10.33
C GLU A 91 11.33 16.32 -11.07
N ASP A 92 11.65 15.21 -11.75
CA ASP A 92 10.63 14.34 -12.36
C ASP A 92 10.02 13.41 -11.31
N CYS A 93 8.85 13.81 -10.83
CA CYS A 93 8.06 13.05 -9.88
C CYS A 93 6.94 12.22 -10.57
N SER A 94 6.90 12.13 -11.89
CA SER A 94 5.85 11.40 -12.64
C SER A 94 5.76 9.92 -12.28
N LYS A 95 6.86 9.32 -11.78
CA LYS A 95 6.87 7.95 -11.27
C LYS A 95 5.85 7.69 -10.16
N TRP A 96 5.48 8.71 -9.38
CA TRP A 96 4.52 8.58 -8.28
C TRP A 96 3.07 8.42 -8.75
N GLU A 97 2.75 8.94 -9.94
CA GLU A 97 1.43 8.80 -10.57
C GLU A 97 1.18 7.37 -11.05
N ASN A 98 2.26 6.69 -11.46
CA ASN A 98 2.18 5.40 -12.14
C ASN A 98 2.41 4.19 -11.22
N ILE A 99 2.26 4.33 -9.92
CA ILE A 99 2.38 3.21 -8.99
C ILE A 99 1.14 2.31 -9.13
N PRO A 100 1.31 1.01 -9.46
CA PRO A 100 0.17 0.11 -9.60
C PRO A 100 -0.55 -0.09 -8.27
N LYS A 101 -1.89 -0.13 -8.31
CA LYS A 101 -2.70 -0.48 -7.14
C LYS A 101 -2.36 -1.89 -6.66
N GLY A 102 -2.34 -2.08 -5.35
CA GLY A 102 -1.94 -3.35 -4.72
C GLY A 102 -0.43 -3.54 -4.59
N THR A 103 0.39 -2.54 -4.98
CA THR A 103 1.83 -2.55 -4.70
C THR A 103 2.05 -2.25 -3.23
N THR A 104 2.87 -3.06 -2.56
CA THR A 104 3.25 -2.82 -1.16
C THR A 104 4.46 -1.89 -1.09
N LEU A 105 4.29 -0.80 -0.37
CA LEU A 105 5.35 0.17 -0.07
C LEU A 105 5.82 0.03 1.37
N LEU A 106 7.13 0.14 1.56
CA LEU A 106 7.76 0.37 2.85
C LEU A 106 8.30 1.79 2.85
N VAL A 107 7.83 2.61 3.78
CA VAL A 107 8.02 4.06 3.75
C VAL A 107 8.64 4.54 5.05
N ARG A 108 9.66 5.38 4.92
CA ARG A 108 10.21 6.18 6.01
C ARG A 108 9.96 7.66 5.70
N GLY A 109 9.33 8.37 6.63
CA GLY A 109 8.96 9.77 6.41
C GLY A 109 8.61 10.52 7.68
N ASP A 110 8.13 11.74 7.53
CA ASP A 110 7.57 12.56 8.60
C ASP A 110 6.04 12.57 8.52
N CYS A 111 5.43 12.17 9.62
CA CYS A 111 3.99 12.30 9.82
C CYS A 111 3.67 13.69 10.38
N THR A 112 2.78 14.41 9.73
CA THR A 112 2.34 15.75 10.15
C THR A 112 0.86 15.94 9.91
N TYR A 113 0.22 16.79 10.72
CA TYR A 113 -1.16 17.18 10.51
C TYR A 113 -1.26 18.23 9.39
N ASP A 114 -2.02 17.93 8.34
CA ASP A 114 -2.32 18.86 7.25
C ASP A 114 -3.62 19.62 7.54
N LYS A 115 -3.49 20.94 7.73
CA LYS A 115 -4.64 21.82 8.03
C LYS A 115 -5.65 21.92 6.87
N TYR A 116 -5.24 21.63 5.64
CA TYR A 116 -6.11 21.72 4.47
C TYR A 116 -6.93 20.44 4.25
N GLU A 117 -6.36 19.29 4.54
CA GLU A 117 -7.04 18.00 4.48
C GLU A 117 -7.72 17.61 5.79
N HIS A 118 -7.44 18.35 6.87
CA HIS A 118 -7.90 18.07 8.23
C HIS A 118 -7.56 16.66 8.70
N ASP A 119 -6.40 16.14 8.25
CA ASP A 119 -5.95 14.77 8.52
C ASP A 119 -4.43 14.70 8.64
N TYR A 120 -3.93 13.58 9.16
CA TYR A 120 -2.50 13.30 9.17
C TYR A 120 -2.04 12.82 7.80
N ILE A 121 -0.89 13.31 7.38
CA ILE A 121 -0.22 12.93 6.13
C ILE A 121 1.23 12.58 6.40
N VAL A 122 1.85 11.81 5.51
CA VAL A 122 3.27 11.49 5.59
C VAL A 122 4.01 12.10 4.41
N TYR A 123 5.08 12.83 4.69
CA TYR A 123 6.07 13.25 3.70
C TYR A 123 7.17 12.19 3.63
N PRO A 124 7.23 11.38 2.57
CA PRO A 124 8.19 10.29 2.46
C PRO A 124 9.60 10.80 2.14
N TYR A 125 10.62 10.28 2.83
CA TYR A 125 12.03 10.46 2.48
C TYR A 125 12.57 9.31 1.68
N ASP A 126 12.25 8.08 2.14
CA ASP A 126 12.69 6.85 1.52
C ASP A 126 11.50 5.92 1.32
N VAL A 127 11.41 5.36 0.13
CA VAL A 127 10.35 4.44 -0.25
C VAL A 127 10.92 3.24 -0.99
N LEU A 128 10.56 2.06 -0.53
CA LEU A 128 10.95 0.80 -1.10
C LEU A 128 9.72 0.05 -1.60
N PHE A 129 9.83 -0.57 -2.76
CA PHE A 129 8.88 -1.59 -3.19
C PHE A 129 9.27 -2.92 -2.58
N VAL A 130 8.31 -3.52 -1.90
CA VAL A 130 8.44 -4.84 -1.27
C VAL A 130 7.31 -5.74 -1.74
N GLU A 131 7.54 -7.05 -1.73
CA GLU A 131 6.50 -8.01 -2.07
C GLU A 131 6.11 -8.80 -0.83
N ARG A 132 4.84 -8.70 -0.44
CA ARG A 132 4.29 -9.45 0.68
C ARG A 132 3.91 -10.87 0.27
N LYS A 133 4.09 -11.82 1.20
CA LYS A 133 3.47 -13.13 1.09
C LYS A 133 1.96 -12.96 1.16
N LYS A 134 1.26 -13.42 0.15
CA LYS A 134 -0.20 -13.45 0.18
C LYS A 134 -0.64 -14.52 1.17
N ARG A 135 -1.65 -14.20 1.96
CA ARG A 135 -2.31 -15.21 2.79
C ARG A 135 -3.00 -16.20 1.85
N GLU A 136 -2.65 -17.46 1.97
CA GLU A 136 -3.30 -18.56 1.28
C GLU A 136 -4.17 -19.30 2.29
N ASP A 137 -5.37 -19.68 1.86
CA ASP A 137 -6.24 -20.54 2.65
C ASP A 137 -5.82 -21.99 2.41
N ASN A 138 -5.00 -22.49 3.32
CA ASN A 138 -4.49 -23.88 3.32
C ASN A 138 -5.29 -24.79 4.26
N ALA A 139 -6.49 -24.37 4.70
CA ALA A 139 -7.34 -25.21 5.52
C ALA A 139 -7.73 -26.48 4.75
N PRO A 140 -7.61 -27.69 5.37
CA PRO A 140 -7.98 -28.95 4.72
C PRO A 140 -9.48 -29.01 4.42
N GLU A 141 -10.31 -28.35 5.23
CA GLU A 141 -11.72 -28.12 4.99
C GLU A 141 -11.97 -26.62 4.88
N LYS A 142 -12.48 -26.21 3.74
CA LYS A 142 -12.83 -24.79 3.53
C LYS A 142 -14.14 -24.49 4.24
N ARG A 143 -14.20 -23.30 4.84
CA ARG A 143 -15.41 -22.80 5.47
C ARG A 143 -16.55 -22.72 4.45
N VAL A 144 -17.68 -23.31 4.79
CA VAL A 144 -18.94 -23.15 4.05
C VAL A 144 -19.60 -21.85 4.50
N GLU A 145 -19.86 -20.95 3.56
CA GLU A 145 -20.58 -19.71 3.85
C GLU A 145 -22.08 -19.99 3.86
N LEU A 146 -22.67 -19.98 5.05
CA LEU A 146 -24.10 -20.29 5.25
C LEU A 146 -25.02 -19.08 5.05
N HIS A 147 -24.48 -17.87 5.13
CA HIS A 147 -25.23 -16.63 4.97
C HIS A 147 -24.42 -15.62 4.18
N LEU A 148 -24.68 -15.54 2.89
CA LEU A 148 -23.92 -14.73 1.97
C LEU A 148 -24.80 -13.67 1.31
N HIS A 149 -24.39 -12.40 1.45
CA HIS A 149 -24.99 -11.29 0.73
C HIS A 149 -24.15 -10.95 -0.50
N THR A 150 -24.77 -10.93 -1.67
CA THR A 150 -24.14 -10.51 -2.91
C THR A 150 -24.43 -9.03 -3.19
N LYS A 151 -23.75 -8.42 -4.16
CA LYS A 151 -24.04 -7.06 -4.64
C LYS A 151 -25.47 -6.87 -5.16
N LEU A 152 -26.22 -7.96 -5.34
CA LEU A 152 -27.64 -7.91 -5.68
C LEU A 152 -28.54 -7.70 -4.45
N SER A 153 -28.02 -7.98 -3.24
CA SER A 153 -28.67 -7.55 -2.00
C SER A 153 -28.35 -6.07 -1.79
N SER A 154 -29.34 -5.21 -1.89
CA SER A 154 -29.14 -3.77 -1.79
C SER A 154 -28.40 -3.40 -0.50
N MET A 155 -27.27 -2.72 -0.64
CA MET A 155 -26.44 -2.08 0.38
C MET A 155 -25.53 -2.96 1.27
N ASP A 156 -25.63 -4.30 1.25
CA ASP A 156 -24.94 -5.16 2.22
C ASP A 156 -23.75 -5.96 1.70
N ALA A 157 -23.39 -5.88 0.41
CA ALA A 157 -22.35 -6.75 -0.13
C ALA A 157 -21.38 -6.09 -1.09
N SER A 158 -20.11 -6.48 -0.95
CA SER A 158 -19.00 -6.04 -1.81
C SER A 158 -18.66 -7.02 -2.95
N VAL A 159 -19.22 -8.24 -2.94
CA VAL A 159 -18.82 -9.34 -3.85
C VAL A 159 -19.83 -9.53 -4.99
N SER A 160 -19.31 -9.70 -6.22
CA SER A 160 -20.15 -9.98 -7.40
C SER A 160 -20.62 -11.44 -7.39
N TYR A 161 -21.88 -11.67 -7.81
CA TYR A 161 -22.48 -13.01 -7.96
C TYR A 161 -21.65 -13.94 -8.87
N THR A 162 -21.07 -13.41 -9.94
CA THR A 162 -20.24 -14.19 -10.84
C THR A 162 -18.98 -14.74 -10.20
N HIS A 163 -18.40 -13.99 -9.28
CA HIS A 163 -17.22 -14.43 -8.52
C HIS A 163 -17.56 -15.57 -7.56
N LEU A 164 -18.71 -15.51 -6.90
CA LEU A 164 -19.19 -16.56 -6.00
C LEU A 164 -19.49 -17.86 -6.72
N ARG A 165 -20.20 -17.79 -7.83
CA ARG A 165 -20.52 -18.98 -8.66
C ARG A 165 -19.27 -19.69 -9.14
N ALA A 166 -18.19 -18.97 -9.45
CA ALA A 166 -16.92 -19.57 -9.85
C ALA A 166 -16.26 -20.35 -8.70
N HIS A 167 -16.50 -19.99 -7.45
CA HIS A 167 -16.01 -20.73 -6.28
C HIS A 167 -16.84 -21.97 -5.95
N GLU A 168 -18.16 -21.90 -6.07
CA GLU A 168 -19.06 -23.04 -5.79
C GLU A 168 -18.90 -24.17 -6.81
N THR A 169 -18.69 -23.86 -8.07
CA THR A 169 -18.50 -24.89 -9.12
C THR A 169 -17.17 -25.64 -9.01
N ARG A 170 -16.20 -25.14 -8.27
CA ARG A 170 -14.92 -25.82 -8.00
C ARG A 170 -14.99 -26.80 -6.82
N GLY A 171 -16.00 -26.75 -6.01
CA GLY A 171 -16.18 -27.61 -4.82
C GLY A 171 -17.00 -28.88 -5.08
N ASN A 172 -17.60 -29.04 -6.25
CA ASN A 172 -18.51 -30.14 -6.59
C ASN A 172 -18.00 -31.04 -7.72
N LEU A 173 -16.68 -31.16 -7.90
CA LEU A 173 -16.05 -32.15 -8.78
C LEU A 173 -15.15 -33.08 -8.00
#